data_783ea13ecde0b5001f6629fa5a060699
#
_entry.id   783ea13ecde0b5001f6629fa5a060699
#
_cell.length_a   1.000
_cell.length_b   1.000
_cell.length_c   1.000
_cell.angle_alpha   90.00
_cell.angle_beta   90.00
_cell.angle_gamma   90.00
#
_symmetry.space_group_name_H-M   'P 1'
#
loop_
_entity.id
_entity.type
_entity.pdbx_description
1 polymer ?
#
loop_
_entity_poly.entity_id
_entity_poly.type
_entity_poly.pdbx_seq_one_letter_code
_entity_poly.pdbx_strand_id
1 'polypeptide(L)' 'MSRYDLNVLLYRLKKDRAFRGRFKSDPDSALAGAELTADERDAFVRWNPRRLNELGGSLHLVLSIPELSDHHA' A
#
# COMPACT_ATOMS: atom_id res chain seq x y z
N MET A 1 -5.80 3.28 13.60
CA MET A 1 -5.96 2.56 12.34
C MET A 1 -5.89 1.08 12.54
N SER A 2 -6.76 0.32 11.95
CA SER A 2 -6.78 -1.12 12.13
C SER A 2 -6.06 -1.82 10.99
N ARG A 3 -5.65 -3.06 11.25
CA ARG A 3 -5.04 -3.89 10.22
C ARG A 3 -6.01 -4.13 9.07
N TYR A 4 -7.30 -4.11 9.39
CA TYR A 4 -8.32 -4.29 8.38
C TYR A 4 -8.22 -3.21 7.31
N ASP A 5 -8.09 -1.95 7.74
CA ASP A 5 -8.02 -0.85 6.78
C ASP A 5 -6.74 -0.90 5.96
N LEU A 6 -5.65 -1.30 6.58
CA LEU A 6 -4.38 -1.44 5.89
C LEU A 6 -4.49 -2.48 4.78
N ASN A 7 -5.08 -3.64 5.09
CA ASN A 7 -5.22 -4.70 4.11
C ASN A 7 -6.24 -4.36 3.03
N VAL A 8 -7.26 -3.58 3.36
CA VAL A 8 -8.21 -3.12 2.36
C VAL A 8 -7.50 -2.25 1.32
N LEU A 9 -6.62 -1.37 1.78
CA LEU A 9 -5.84 -0.54 0.86
C LEU A 9 -4.91 -1.38 -0.01
N LEU A 10 -4.26 -2.37 0.59
CA LEU A 10 -3.40 -3.27 -0.18
C LEU A 10 -4.18 -4.03 -1.23
N TYR A 11 -5.35 -4.52 -0.84
CA TYR A 11 -6.20 -5.25 -1.78
C TYR A 11 -6.64 -4.34 -2.92
N ARG A 12 -6.97 -3.10 -2.60
CA ARG A 12 -7.39 -2.14 -3.61
C ARG A 12 -6.25 -1.84 -4.57
N LEU A 13 -5.04 -1.70 -4.06
CA LEU A 13 -3.88 -1.51 -4.93
C LEU A 13 -3.68 -2.68 -5.87
N LYS A 14 -4.00 -3.88 -5.40
CA LYS A 14 -3.85 -5.07 -6.22
C LYS A 14 -4.91 -5.16 -7.31
N LYS A 15 -6.16 -4.82 -6.98
CA LYS A 15 -7.28 -5.05 -7.89
C LYS A 15 -7.69 -3.84 -8.70
N ASP A 16 -7.52 -2.64 -8.17
CA ASP A 16 -7.98 -1.42 -8.83
C ASP A 16 -6.83 -0.77 -9.57
N ARG A 17 -6.80 -0.97 -10.87
CA ARG A 17 -5.72 -0.46 -11.69
C ARG A 17 -5.66 1.07 -11.68
N ALA A 18 -6.81 1.72 -11.72
CA ALA A 18 -6.86 3.18 -11.71
C ALA A 18 -6.30 3.74 -10.40
N PHE A 19 -6.69 3.11 -9.29
CA PHE A 19 -6.18 3.53 -7.98
C PHE A 19 -4.68 3.31 -7.89
N ARG A 20 -4.20 2.18 -8.40
CA ARG A 20 -2.78 1.89 -8.40
C ARG A 20 -2.00 2.93 -9.22
N GLY A 21 -2.55 3.35 -10.35
CA GLY A 21 -1.93 4.37 -11.16
C GLY A 21 -1.83 5.70 -10.43
N ARG A 22 -2.91 6.09 -9.74
CA ARG A 22 -2.88 7.31 -8.95
C ARG A 22 -1.86 7.21 -7.82
N PHE A 23 -1.79 6.06 -7.20
CA PHE A 23 -0.84 5.85 -6.12
C PHE A 23 0.60 6.00 -6.61
N LYS A 24 0.88 5.47 -7.78
CA LYS A 24 2.23 5.57 -8.35
C LYS A 24 2.58 7.01 -8.72
N SER A 25 1.62 7.76 -9.21
CA SER A 25 1.84 9.15 -9.58
C SER A 25 1.93 10.07 -8.39
N ASP A 26 1.02 9.90 -7.44
CA ASP A 26 0.92 10.78 -6.28
C ASP A 26 0.39 9.99 -5.10
N PRO A 27 1.27 9.28 -4.39
CA PRO A 27 0.83 8.45 -3.28
C PRO A 27 0.13 9.22 -2.17
N ASP A 28 0.56 10.44 -1.89
CA ASP A 28 -0.09 11.21 -0.83
C ASP A 28 -1.54 11.51 -1.19
N SER A 29 -1.79 11.87 -2.43
CA SER A 29 -3.15 12.15 -2.88
C SER A 29 -4.01 10.89 -2.84
N ALA A 30 -3.45 9.78 -3.28
CA ALA A 30 -4.18 8.51 -3.29
C ALA A 30 -4.55 8.05 -1.88
N LEU A 31 -3.71 8.37 -0.90
CA LEU A 31 -3.95 7.96 0.48
C LEU A 31 -4.70 9.00 1.31
N ALA A 32 -5.04 10.14 0.72
CA ALA A 32 -5.62 11.25 1.47
C ALA A 32 -6.90 10.88 2.21
N GLY A 33 -7.71 9.99 1.66
CA GLY A 33 -8.96 9.60 2.30
C GLY A 33 -8.85 8.47 3.30
N ALA A 34 -7.65 7.94 3.48
CA ALA A 34 -7.45 6.78 4.35
C ALA A 34 -7.00 7.21 5.73
N GLU A 35 -7.46 6.49 6.75
CA GLU A 35 -7.08 6.77 8.12
C GLU A 35 -5.82 5.98 8.47
N LEU A 36 -4.69 6.53 8.13
CA LEU A 36 -3.41 5.88 8.36
C LEU A 36 -2.61 6.64 9.41
N THR A 37 -1.86 5.90 10.21
CA THR A 37 -0.90 6.54 11.10
C THR A 37 0.26 7.07 10.24
N ALA A 38 1.10 7.90 10.84
CA ALA A 38 2.26 8.43 10.12
C ALA A 38 3.17 7.29 9.65
N ASP A 39 3.36 6.27 10.49
CA ASP A 39 4.20 5.13 10.12
C ASP A 39 3.59 4.34 8.96
N GLU A 40 2.28 4.13 9.00
CA GLU A 40 1.62 3.40 7.93
C GLU A 40 1.69 4.17 6.62
N ARG A 41 1.43 5.46 6.67
CA ARG A 41 1.51 6.28 5.48
C ARG A 41 2.92 6.25 4.89
N ASP A 42 3.92 6.38 5.74
CA ASP A 42 5.31 6.37 5.29
C ASP A 42 5.66 5.04 4.62
N ALA A 43 5.21 3.94 5.20
CA ALA A 43 5.47 2.62 4.64
C ALA A 43 4.85 2.47 3.26
N PHE A 44 3.65 3.03 3.05
CA PHE A 44 3.02 3.01 1.75
C PHE A 44 3.74 3.92 0.76
N VAL A 45 4.02 5.15 1.16
CA VAL A 45 4.62 6.12 0.26
C VAL A 45 5.99 5.66 -0.23
N ARG A 46 6.79 5.11 0.69
CA ARG A 46 8.11 4.60 0.35
C ARG A 46 8.07 3.20 -0.22
N TRP A 47 6.92 2.58 -0.16
CA TRP A 47 6.70 1.20 -0.56
C TRP A 47 7.71 0.26 0.07
N ASN A 48 7.60 0.12 1.37
CA ASN A 48 8.46 -0.76 2.13
C ASN A 48 7.68 -2.01 2.53
N PRO A 49 7.80 -3.11 1.77
CA PRO A 49 7.00 -4.31 2.02
C PRO A 49 7.19 -4.90 3.41
N ARG A 50 8.43 -4.91 3.89
CA ARG A 50 8.71 -5.44 5.22
C ARG A 50 7.97 -4.62 6.28
N ARG A 51 8.05 -3.30 6.18
CA ARG A 51 7.41 -2.43 7.14
C ARG A 51 5.90 -2.56 7.10
N LEU A 52 5.34 -2.65 5.90
CA LEU A 52 3.91 -2.86 5.75
C LEU A 52 3.46 -4.15 6.42
N ASN A 53 4.27 -5.20 6.29
CA ASN A 53 3.95 -6.46 6.94
C ASN A 53 4.06 -6.33 8.46
N GLU A 54 5.06 -5.62 8.96
CA GLU A 54 5.21 -5.40 10.39
C GLU A 54 4.04 -4.64 10.97
N LEU A 55 3.49 -3.72 10.20
CA LEU A 55 2.36 -2.90 10.65
C LEU A 55 1.02 -3.61 10.54
N GLY A 56 1.02 -4.84 10.03
CA GLY A 56 -0.20 -5.64 9.99
C GLY A 56 -0.68 -6.01 8.60
N GLY A 57 0.02 -5.57 7.56
CA GLY A 57 -0.36 -5.92 6.20
C GLY A 57 -0.03 -7.36 5.89
N SER A 58 -0.89 -8.01 5.10
CA SER A 58 -0.64 -9.37 4.67
C SER A 58 0.55 -9.39 3.72
N LEU A 59 1.58 -10.15 4.05
CA LEU A 59 2.75 -10.23 3.21
C LEU A 59 2.40 -10.76 1.82
N HIS A 60 1.48 -11.71 1.77
CA HIS A 60 1.04 -12.25 0.50
C HIS A 60 0.43 -11.15 -0.38
N LEU A 61 -0.43 -10.32 0.21
CA LEU A 61 -1.01 -9.20 -0.52
C LEU A 61 0.06 -8.22 -0.96
N VAL A 62 0.94 -7.84 -0.04
CA VAL A 62 1.98 -6.86 -0.34
C VAL A 62 2.82 -7.30 -1.52
N LEU A 63 3.21 -8.57 -1.53
CA LEU A 63 4.10 -9.08 -2.57
C LEU A 63 3.39 -9.40 -3.87
N SER A 64 2.07 -9.40 -3.88
CA SER A 64 1.32 -9.75 -5.09
C SER A 64 0.82 -8.55 -5.88
N ILE A 65 1.11 -7.33 -5.43
CA ILE A 65 0.65 -6.14 -6.14
C ILE A 65 1.53 -5.88 -7.36
N PRO A 66 0.95 -5.86 -8.57
CA PRO A 66 1.74 -5.65 -9.79
C PRO A 66 2.38 -4.27 -9.80
N GLU A 67 3.52 -4.15 -10.45
CA GLU A 67 4.19 -2.89 -10.68
C GLU A 67 4.78 -2.24 -9.43
N LEU A 68 4.43 -2.72 -8.25
CA LEU A 68 4.99 -2.18 -7.03
C LEU A 68 5.95 -3.16 -6.39
N SER A 69 5.68 -4.46 -6.51
CA SER A 69 6.47 -5.46 -5.81
C SER A 69 7.45 -6.20 -6.68
N ASP A 70 7.42 -5.99 -7.98
CA ASP A 70 8.28 -6.73 -8.88
C ASP A 70 9.29 -5.85 -9.59
N HIS A 71 9.50 -4.66 -9.08
CA HIS A 71 10.39 -3.73 -9.74
C HIS A 71 11.84 -3.96 -9.40
N HIS A 72 12.08 -4.70 -8.43
CA HIS A 72 13.39 -4.89 -7.91
C HIS A 72 14.43 -5.19 -8.92
N ALA A 73 14.05 -5.52 -10.00
CA ALA A 73 15.00 -5.83 -11.05
C ALA A 73 16.29 -6.34 -10.64
#